data_5a0437c35bcda00234c7107ada378a92
#
_entry.id   5a0437c35bcda00234c7107ada378a92
#
_cell.length_a   1.000
_cell.length_b   1.000
_cell.length_c   1.000
_cell.angle_alpha   90.00
_cell.angle_beta   90.00
_cell.angle_gamma   90.00
#
_symmetry.space_group_name_H-M   'P 1'
#
loop_
_entity.id
_entity.type
_entity.pdbx_description
1 polymer ?
#
loop_
_entity_poly.entity_id
_entity_poly.type
_entity_poly.pdbx_seq_one_letter_code
_entity_poly.pdbx_strand_id
1 'polypeptide(L)'
;MLQTRENINVLVNIFQKYKPKKIVLDTVIKSSSGKYLLDKDAIDKFKELIRISSLITPNTEEAKALVNMDINSVDDMKKASEKLLKLGAKAVYLKGGHMKFQNKIIDIFFDGNKMLEITYEKLPVKENIHGTGCVLSSAIASYLAKGESLENACLKGREFLQNQIDKAISLGSKYLYMPLTQQ
;
A
#
# COMPACT_ATOMS: atom_id res chain seq x y z
N MET A 1 -0.03 12.03 4.82
CA MET A 1 -0.78 11.54 6.00
C MET A 1 -2.04 12.38 6.12
N LEU A 2 -3.24 11.77 6.15
CA LEU A 2 -4.53 12.50 6.10
C LEU A 2 -5.03 12.90 7.50
N GLN A 3 -4.80 12.07 8.49
CA GLN A 3 -5.08 12.23 9.89
C GLN A 3 -6.55 12.48 10.22
N THR A 4 -7.12 13.62 9.84
CA THR A 4 -8.45 14.07 10.28
C THR A 4 -9.54 13.91 9.22
N ARG A 5 -10.79 13.89 9.67
CA ARG A 5 -11.98 13.84 8.82
C ARG A 5 -12.06 15.05 7.87
N GLU A 6 -11.65 16.23 8.33
CA GLU A 6 -11.65 17.46 7.54
C GLU A 6 -10.70 17.38 6.35
N ASN A 7 -9.47 16.89 6.58
CA ASN A 7 -8.49 16.70 5.51
C ASN A 7 -9.01 15.73 4.45
N ILE A 8 -9.68 14.65 4.87
CA ILE A 8 -10.29 13.68 3.95
C ILE A 8 -11.41 14.34 3.16
N ASN A 9 -12.28 15.13 3.80
CA ASN A 9 -13.36 15.87 3.12
C ASN A 9 -12.83 16.79 2.02
N VAL A 10 -11.76 17.53 2.33
CA VAL A 10 -11.11 18.41 1.33
C VAL A 10 -10.66 17.60 0.11
N LEU A 11 -10.00 16.45 0.32
CA LEU A 11 -9.55 15.60 -0.78
C LEU A 11 -10.70 15.00 -1.58
N VAL A 12 -11.75 14.52 -0.92
CA VAL A 12 -12.93 13.98 -1.60
C VAL A 12 -13.54 15.05 -2.50
N ASN A 13 -13.72 16.28 -1.99
CA ASN A 13 -14.26 17.40 -2.76
C ASN A 13 -13.36 17.76 -3.96
N ILE A 14 -12.03 17.80 -3.76
CA ILE A 14 -11.06 18.05 -4.84
C ILE A 14 -11.18 16.97 -5.91
N PHE A 15 -11.22 15.68 -5.54
CA PHE A 15 -11.30 14.59 -6.49
C PHE A 15 -12.65 14.55 -7.21
N GLN A 16 -13.75 14.92 -6.55
CA GLN A 16 -15.05 15.09 -7.20
C GLN A 16 -15.06 16.23 -8.22
N LYS A 17 -14.37 17.35 -7.89
CA LYS A 17 -14.27 18.52 -8.77
C LYS A 17 -13.39 18.25 -9.99
N TYR A 18 -12.18 17.71 -9.79
CA TYR A 18 -11.18 17.56 -10.86
C TYR A 18 -11.20 16.19 -11.54
N LYS A 19 -11.89 15.21 -10.96
CA LYS A 19 -12.12 13.85 -11.51
C LYS A 19 -10.82 13.21 -12.04
N PRO A 20 -9.75 13.11 -11.24
CA PRO A 20 -8.52 12.48 -11.69
C PRO A 20 -8.80 11.03 -12.14
N LYS A 21 -8.24 10.64 -13.28
CA LYS A 21 -8.49 9.32 -13.88
C LYS A 21 -7.88 8.17 -13.08
N LYS A 22 -6.76 8.43 -12.39
CA LYS A 22 -5.98 7.43 -11.68
C LYS A 22 -5.61 7.96 -10.28
N ILE A 23 -6.04 7.25 -9.24
CA ILE A 23 -5.76 7.58 -7.84
C ILE A 23 -5.19 6.33 -7.19
N VAL A 24 -3.98 6.43 -6.63
CA VAL A 24 -3.40 5.42 -5.75
C VAL A 24 -3.51 5.92 -4.33
N LEU A 25 -4.21 5.17 -3.47
CA LEU A 25 -4.39 5.50 -2.07
C LEU A 25 -3.51 4.59 -1.20
N ASP A 26 -2.47 5.16 -0.59
CA ASP A 26 -1.75 4.49 0.49
C ASP A 26 -2.57 4.57 1.77
N THR A 27 -3.01 3.42 2.28
CA THR A 27 -4.00 3.30 3.36
C THR A 27 -3.38 3.45 4.75
N VAL A 28 -2.52 4.45 4.95
CA VAL A 28 -1.78 4.63 6.20
C VAL A 28 -2.70 4.95 7.36
N ILE A 29 -3.01 3.93 8.18
CA ILE A 29 -3.83 4.04 9.40
C ILE A 29 -2.95 4.14 10.63
N LYS A 30 -1.82 3.38 10.67
CA LYS A 30 -0.88 3.36 11.78
C LYS A 30 0.54 3.58 11.28
N SER A 31 1.37 4.20 12.11
CA SER A 31 2.82 4.25 11.89
C SER A 31 3.46 2.87 12.11
N SER A 32 4.70 2.69 11.61
CA SER A 32 5.51 1.51 11.92
C SER A 32 5.78 1.32 13.43
N SER A 33 5.66 2.40 14.23
CA SER A 33 5.75 2.36 15.69
C SER A 33 4.40 2.04 16.39
N GLY A 34 3.33 1.76 15.62
CA GLY A 34 2.00 1.41 16.14
C GLY A 34 1.10 2.58 16.52
N LYS A 35 1.58 3.84 16.40
CA LYS A 35 0.75 5.02 16.69
C LYS A 35 -0.31 5.18 15.59
N TYR A 36 -1.57 5.42 15.97
CA TYR A 36 -2.62 5.76 15.03
C TYR A 36 -2.31 7.10 14.35
N LEU A 37 -2.38 7.12 13.04
CA LEU A 37 -2.15 8.27 12.17
C LEU A 37 -3.44 8.74 11.49
N LEU A 38 -4.51 7.97 11.64
CA LEU A 38 -5.86 8.30 11.22
C LEU A 38 -6.75 8.31 12.46
N ASP A 39 -7.51 9.38 12.66
CA ASP A 39 -8.44 9.51 13.78
C ASP A 39 -9.59 8.50 13.63
N LYS A 40 -10.09 7.99 14.76
CA LYS A 40 -11.12 6.93 14.74
C LYS A 40 -12.40 7.36 14.04
N ASP A 41 -12.82 8.60 14.20
CA ASP A 41 -14.00 9.20 13.57
C ASP A 41 -13.81 9.49 12.07
N ALA A 42 -12.55 9.47 11.61
CA ALA A 42 -12.21 9.64 10.20
C ALA A 42 -12.31 8.35 9.37
N ILE A 43 -12.38 7.17 10.01
CA ILE A 43 -12.35 5.86 9.31
C ILE A 43 -13.50 5.72 8.31
N ASP A 44 -14.71 6.10 8.70
CA ASP A 44 -15.87 5.98 7.79
C ASP A 44 -15.73 6.92 6.60
N LYS A 45 -15.20 8.12 6.81
CA LYS A 45 -14.91 9.06 5.72
C LYS A 45 -13.76 8.58 4.84
N PHE A 46 -12.79 7.89 5.41
CA PHE A 46 -11.69 7.27 4.66
C PHE A 46 -12.19 6.23 3.65
N LYS A 47 -13.29 5.51 3.96
CA LYS A 47 -13.93 4.58 3.02
C LYS A 47 -14.45 5.28 1.75
N GLU A 48 -14.78 6.57 1.80
CA GLU A 48 -15.14 7.33 0.60
C GLU A 48 -13.93 7.50 -0.34
N LEU A 49 -12.73 7.74 0.19
CA LEU A 49 -11.51 7.76 -0.60
C LEU A 49 -11.23 6.39 -1.24
N ILE A 50 -11.46 5.30 -0.48
CA ILE A 50 -11.34 3.94 -1.02
C ILE A 50 -12.20 3.77 -2.27
N ARG A 51 -13.48 4.18 -2.21
CA ARG A 51 -14.45 4.03 -3.32
C ARG A 51 -14.07 4.80 -4.59
N ILE A 52 -13.40 5.93 -4.47
CA ILE A 52 -12.99 6.74 -5.61
C ILE A 52 -11.57 6.42 -6.10
N SER A 53 -10.83 5.57 -5.38
CA SER A 53 -9.47 5.19 -5.73
C SER A 53 -9.43 4.14 -6.84
N SER A 54 -8.46 4.25 -7.73
CA SER A 54 -8.16 3.24 -8.74
C SER A 54 -7.45 2.03 -8.15
N LEU A 55 -6.63 2.26 -7.13
CA LEU A 55 -5.87 1.25 -6.41
C LEU A 55 -5.71 1.68 -4.95
N ILE A 56 -5.85 0.74 -4.04
CA ILE A 56 -5.45 0.89 -2.63
C ILE A 56 -4.27 -0.04 -2.33
N THR A 57 -3.36 0.40 -1.43
CA THR A 57 -2.14 -0.36 -1.11
C THR A 57 -1.99 -0.66 0.38
N PRO A 58 -2.95 -1.35 1.03
CA PRO A 58 -2.86 -1.69 2.44
C PRO A 58 -1.74 -2.69 2.72
N ASN A 59 -1.18 -2.63 3.94
CA ASN A 59 -0.49 -3.77 4.55
C ASN A 59 -1.51 -4.67 5.27
N THR A 60 -1.06 -5.82 5.79
CA THR A 60 -1.93 -6.79 6.47
C THR A 60 -2.64 -6.21 7.69
N GLU A 61 -1.98 -5.35 8.49
CA GLU A 61 -2.58 -4.72 9.65
C GLU A 61 -3.64 -3.67 9.26
N GLU A 62 -3.38 -2.90 8.22
CA GLU A 62 -4.33 -1.95 7.67
C GLU A 62 -5.55 -2.65 7.05
N ALA A 63 -5.32 -3.72 6.30
CA ALA A 63 -6.38 -4.56 5.75
C ALA A 63 -7.24 -5.17 6.86
N LYS A 64 -6.63 -5.76 7.90
CA LYS A 64 -7.31 -6.27 9.08
C LYS A 64 -8.23 -5.22 9.71
N ALA A 65 -7.74 -3.99 9.89
CA ALA A 65 -8.53 -2.89 10.46
C ALA A 65 -9.70 -2.48 9.56
N LEU A 66 -9.51 -2.48 8.23
CA LEU A 66 -10.53 -2.05 7.27
C LEU A 66 -11.65 -3.09 7.08
N VAL A 67 -11.32 -4.40 7.09
CA VAL A 67 -12.29 -5.47 6.82
C VAL A 67 -12.69 -6.28 8.05
N ASN A 68 -12.17 -5.92 9.23
CA ASN A 68 -12.41 -6.58 10.52
C ASN A 68 -12.23 -8.12 10.42
N MET A 69 -11.05 -8.54 9.95
CA MET A 69 -10.71 -9.95 9.75
C MET A 69 -9.24 -10.18 10.10
N ASP A 70 -8.95 -11.24 10.85
CA ASP A 70 -7.56 -11.66 11.06
C ASP A 70 -6.94 -12.18 9.76
N ILE A 71 -5.66 -11.88 9.57
CA ILE A 71 -4.90 -12.24 8.36
C ILE A 71 -3.62 -12.93 8.84
N ASN A 72 -3.59 -14.25 8.74
CA ASN A 72 -2.51 -15.10 9.23
C ASN A 72 -1.89 -15.97 8.12
N SER A 73 -2.50 -16.01 6.96
CA SER A 73 -2.08 -16.84 5.82
C SER A 73 -2.24 -16.08 4.49
N VAL A 74 -1.66 -16.64 3.42
CA VAL A 74 -1.86 -16.13 2.06
C VAL A 74 -3.34 -16.21 1.65
N ASP A 75 -4.03 -17.27 2.05
CA ASP A 75 -5.47 -17.42 1.79
C ASP A 75 -6.30 -16.37 2.53
N ASP A 76 -5.90 -15.98 3.73
CA ASP A 76 -6.56 -14.86 4.42
C ASP A 76 -6.28 -13.53 3.72
N MET A 77 -5.08 -13.33 3.16
CA MET A 77 -4.76 -12.16 2.35
C MET A 77 -5.65 -12.08 1.10
N LYS A 78 -5.87 -13.21 0.41
CA LYS A 78 -6.79 -13.28 -0.74
C LYS A 78 -8.22 -12.91 -0.34
N LYS A 79 -8.74 -13.52 0.72
CA LYS A 79 -10.09 -13.21 1.26
C LYS A 79 -10.20 -11.75 1.71
N ALA A 80 -9.15 -11.19 2.34
CA ALA A 80 -9.12 -9.79 2.72
C ALA A 80 -9.15 -8.87 1.49
N SER A 81 -8.42 -9.22 0.42
CA SER A 81 -8.43 -8.46 -0.84
C SER A 81 -9.83 -8.44 -1.48
N GLU A 82 -10.56 -9.57 -1.48
CA GLU A 82 -11.95 -9.62 -1.93
C GLU A 82 -12.88 -8.73 -1.07
N LYS A 83 -12.71 -8.76 0.25
CA LYS A 83 -13.50 -7.90 1.15
C LYS A 83 -13.19 -6.41 0.94
N LEU A 84 -11.91 -6.06 0.71
CA LEU A 84 -11.50 -4.68 0.40
C LEU A 84 -12.14 -4.18 -0.91
N LEU A 85 -12.25 -5.03 -1.93
CA LEU A 85 -13.00 -4.70 -3.14
C LEU A 85 -14.47 -4.43 -2.84
N LYS A 86 -15.10 -5.22 -1.96
CA LYS A 86 -16.50 -5.02 -1.54
C LYS A 86 -16.72 -3.71 -0.78
N LEU A 87 -15.67 -3.10 -0.20
CA LEU A 87 -15.73 -1.74 0.34
C LEU A 87 -15.78 -0.67 -0.75
N GLY A 88 -15.58 -1.05 -2.02
CA GLY A 88 -15.67 -0.20 -3.18
C GLY A 88 -14.34 0.17 -3.84
N ALA A 89 -13.21 -0.40 -3.39
CA ALA A 89 -11.94 -0.28 -4.10
C ALA A 89 -12.05 -0.89 -5.50
N LYS A 90 -11.42 -0.27 -6.52
CA LYS A 90 -11.39 -0.84 -7.88
C LYS A 90 -10.33 -1.91 -8.04
N ALA A 91 -9.21 -1.76 -7.34
CA ALA A 91 -8.16 -2.76 -7.24
C ALA A 91 -7.45 -2.65 -5.89
N VAL A 92 -6.81 -3.73 -5.48
CA VAL A 92 -6.08 -3.86 -4.21
C VAL A 92 -4.68 -4.38 -4.49
N TYR A 93 -3.68 -3.77 -3.87
CA TYR A 93 -2.34 -4.32 -3.73
C TYR A 93 -2.06 -4.52 -2.23
N LEU A 94 -2.32 -5.71 -1.72
CA LEU A 94 -2.15 -6.06 -0.31
C LEU A 94 -0.71 -6.48 -0.03
N LYS A 95 0.00 -5.68 0.78
CA LYS A 95 1.41 -5.88 1.13
C LYS A 95 1.55 -6.92 2.24
N GLY A 96 2.32 -8.00 1.99
CA GLY A 96 2.57 -9.08 2.95
C GLY A 96 3.88 -8.98 3.72
N GLY A 97 4.59 -7.86 3.62
CA GLY A 97 5.93 -7.70 4.21
C GLY A 97 6.03 -7.87 5.73
N HIS A 98 4.92 -7.80 6.46
CA HIS A 98 4.86 -8.07 7.91
C HIS A 98 4.58 -9.54 8.25
N MET A 99 4.25 -10.35 7.26
CA MET A 99 4.00 -11.78 7.45
C MET A 99 5.31 -12.56 7.56
N LYS A 100 5.29 -13.62 8.36
CA LYS A 100 6.47 -14.49 8.56
C LYS A 100 6.41 -15.70 7.61
N PHE A 101 6.70 -15.47 6.32
CA PHE A 101 6.78 -16.51 5.30
C PHE A 101 8.23 -16.91 5.06
N GLN A 102 8.90 -17.48 6.07
CA GLN A 102 10.33 -17.83 5.99
C GLN A 102 11.17 -16.66 5.41
N ASN A 103 11.82 -16.87 4.25
CA ASN A 103 12.63 -15.86 3.58
C ASN A 103 11.90 -15.16 2.42
N LYS A 104 10.58 -15.23 2.36
CA LYS A 104 9.79 -14.69 1.26
C LYS A 104 8.83 -13.60 1.73
N ILE A 105 8.58 -12.64 0.85
CA ILE A 105 7.49 -11.67 0.95
C ILE A 105 6.49 -12.05 -0.13
N ILE A 106 5.23 -12.17 0.24
CA ILE A 106 4.13 -12.45 -0.68
C ILE A 106 3.15 -11.29 -0.61
N ASP A 107 2.99 -10.59 -1.72
CA ASP A 107 2.00 -9.54 -1.89
C ASP A 107 0.86 -10.06 -2.78
N ILE A 108 -0.36 -9.53 -2.60
CA ILE A 108 -1.52 -9.92 -3.41
C ILE A 108 -1.99 -8.71 -4.22
N PHE A 109 -2.05 -8.85 -5.54
CA PHE A 109 -2.78 -7.95 -6.42
C PHE A 109 -4.14 -8.56 -6.76
N PHE A 110 -5.20 -7.75 -6.70
CA PHE A 110 -6.54 -8.17 -7.09
C PHE A 110 -7.34 -6.99 -7.67
N ASP A 111 -7.87 -7.13 -8.89
CA ASP A 111 -8.67 -6.12 -9.59
C ASP A 111 -10.15 -6.51 -9.79
N GLY A 112 -10.58 -7.59 -9.13
CA GLY A 112 -11.93 -8.13 -9.25
C GLY A 112 -12.07 -9.22 -10.31
N ASN A 113 -11.16 -9.30 -11.29
CA ASN A 113 -11.12 -10.33 -12.32
C ASN A 113 -9.90 -11.25 -12.17
N LYS A 114 -8.75 -10.66 -11.88
CA LYS A 114 -7.47 -11.35 -11.80
C LYS A 114 -6.87 -11.19 -10.42
N MET A 115 -6.49 -12.30 -9.81
CA MET A 115 -5.76 -12.34 -8.54
C MET A 115 -4.37 -12.89 -8.79
N LEU A 116 -3.35 -12.16 -8.34
CA LEU A 116 -1.93 -12.54 -8.48
C LEU A 116 -1.26 -12.60 -7.12
N GLU A 117 -0.53 -13.66 -6.88
CA GLU A 117 0.48 -13.74 -5.83
C GLU A 117 1.81 -13.27 -6.39
N ILE A 118 2.38 -12.23 -5.78
CA ILE A 118 3.64 -11.62 -6.20
C ILE A 118 4.66 -11.94 -5.12
N THR A 119 5.60 -12.83 -5.44
CA THR A 119 6.58 -13.34 -4.47
C THR A 119 7.94 -12.74 -4.72
N TYR A 120 8.58 -12.26 -3.63
CA TYR A 120 9.94 -11.75 -3.61
C TYR A 120 10.73 -12.40 -2.48
N GLU A 121 12.04 -12.51 -2.66
CA GLU A 121 12.91 -12.93 -1.57
C GLU A 121 13.07 -11.79 -0.55
N LYS A 122 13.01 -12.14 0.72
CA LYS A 122 13.32 -11.21 1.81
C LYS A 122 14.83 -11.04 1.87
N LEU A 123 15.31 -9.82 1.67
CA LEU A 123 16.74 -9.53 1.77
C LEU A 123 17.22 -9.70 3.21
N PRO A 124 18.29 -10.50 3.44
CA PRO A 124 18.62 -11.03 4.76
C PRO A 124 19.14 -10.02 5.79
N VAL A 125 19.40 -8.78 5.41
CA VAL A 125 20.23 -7.87 6.25
C VAL A 125 19.54 -6.53 6.58
N LYS A 126 18.36 -6.24 6.05
CA LYS A 126 17.83 -4.88 6.14
C LYS A 126 16.54 -4.81 6.94
N GLU A 127 16.69 -5.00 8.26
CA GLU A 127 15.64 -4.66 9.21
C GLU A 127 15.54 -3.14 9.38
N ASN A 128 14.32 -2.64 9.65
CA ASN A 128 14.04 -1.23 9.92
C ASN A 128 14.27 -0.24 8.75
N ILE A 129 14.00 -0.62 7.51
CA ILE A 129 13.97 0.35 6.42
C ILE A 129 12.70 1.20 6.53
N HIS A 130 12.90 2.52 6.62
CA HIS A 130 11.79 3.47 6.73
C HIS A 130 11.25 3.87 5.35
N GLY A 131 9.91 4.01 5.26
CA GLY A 131 9.25 4.59 4.08
C GLY A 131 8.97 3.62 2.93
N THR A 132 9.19 2.31 3.09
CA THR A 132 8.97 1.30 2.03
C THR A 132 7.55 1.34 1.45
N GLY A 133 6.52 1.51 2.30
CA GLY A 133 5.12 1.61 1.86
C GLY A 133 4.87 2.83 0.97
N CYS A 134 5.33 4.01 1.42
CA CYS A 134 5.18 5.25 0.66
C CYS A 134 5.94 5.22 -0.67
N VAL A 135 7.16 4.64 -0.69
CA VAL A 135 7.94 4.48 -1.93
C VAL A 135 7.21 3.56 -2.91
N LEU A 136 6.68 2.43 -2.44
CA LEU A 136 5.91 1.53 -3.29
C LEU A 136 4.68 2.22 -3.91
N SER A 137 3.87 2.87 -3.09
CA SER A 137 2.64 3.53 -3.55
C SER A 137 2.94 4.67 -4.53
N SER A 138 4.02 5.43 -4.29
CA SER A 138 4.47 6.51 -5.18
C SER A 138 5.03 5.96 -6.50
N ALA A 139 5.80 4.86 -6.46
CA ALA A 139 6.32 4.20 -7.66
C ALA A 139 5.17 3.67 -8.53
N ILE A 140 4.19 2.98 -7.92
CA ILE A 140 3.00 2.50 -8.65
C ILE A 140 2.26 3.67 -9.29
N ALA A 141 2.02 4.77 -8.56
CA ALA A 141 1.37 5.96 -9.11
C ALA A 141 2.14 6.56 -10.30
N SER A 142 3.48 6.58 -10.22
CA SER A 142 4.34 7.06 -11.29
C SER A 142 4.27 6.19 -12.54
N TYR A 143 4.28 4.85 -12.40
CA TYR A 143 4.11 3.95 -13.54
C TYR A 143 2.71 4.05 -14.16
N LEU A 144 1.67 4.21 -13.34
CA LEU A 144 0.33 4.48 -13.84
C LEU A 144 0.27 5.79 -14.63
N ALA A 145 0.94 6.85 -14.16
CA ALA A 145 1.01 8.13 -14.87
C ALA A 145 1.72 8.00 -16.22
N LYS A 146 2.71 7.10 -16.33
CA LYS A 146 3.41 6.76 -17.59
C LYS A 146 2.57 5.90 -18.53
N GLY A 147 1.35 5.51 -18.17
CA GLY A 147 0.44 4.77 -19.05
C GLY A 147 0.38 3.26 -18.83
N GLU A 148 1.10 2.74 -17.84
CA GLU A 148 1.06 1.32 -17.51
C GLU A 148 -0.35 0.88 -17.05
N SER A 149 -0.68 -0.41 -17.24
CA SER A 149 -1.85 -1.03 -16.64
C SER A 149 -1.70 -1.10 -15.11
N LEU A 150 -2.81 -1.30 -14.38
CA LEU A 150 -2.76 -1.46 -12.91
C LEU A 150 -1.82 -2.60 -12.50
N GLU A 151 -1.92 -3.74 -13.15
CA GLU A 151 -1.06 -4.91 -12.89
C GLU A 151 0.41 -4.58 -13.13
N ASN A 152 0.75 -4.07 -14.33
CA ASN A 152 2.13 -3.75 -14.66
C ASN A 152 2.72 -2.66 -13.76
N ALA A 153 1.93 -1.65 -13.40
CA ALA A 153 2.37 -0.61 -12.49
C ALA A 153 2.68 -1.18 -11.09
N CYS A 154 1.89 -2.13 -10.61
CA CYS A 154 2.15 -2.84 -9.34
C CYS A 154 3.43 -3.67 -9.41
N LEU A 155 3.63 -4.46 -10.46
CA LEU A 155 4.82 -5.28 -10.66
C LEU A 155 6.09 -4.41 -10.74
N LYS A 156 6.10 -3.40 -11.60
CA LYS A 156 7.22 -2.47 -11.76
C LYS A 156 7.48 -1.63 -10.50
N GLY A 157 6.43 -1.19 -9.82
CA GLY A 157 6.54 -0.47 -8.56
C GLY A 157 7.18 -1.31 -7.46
N ARG A 158 6.85 -2.59 -7.40
CA ARG A 158 7.44 -3.53 -6.44
C ARG A 158 8.89 -3.85 -6.78
N GLU A 159 9.21 -4.06 -8.06
CA GLU A 159 10.58 -4.23 -8.52
C GLU A 159 11.43 -3.00 -8.20
N PHE A 160 10.92 -1.80 -8.49
CA PHE A 160 11.59 -0.56 -8.12
C PHE A 160 11.88 -0.52 -6.60
N LEU A 161 10.89 -0.81 -5.76
CA LEU A 161 11.07 -0.85 -4.31
C LEU A 161 12.15 -1.86 -3.92
N GLN A 162 12.17 -3.07 -4.51
CA GLN A 162 13.18 -4.10 -4.21
C GLN A 162 14.58 -3.58 -4.48
N ASN A 163 14.78 -2.93 -5.63
CA ASN A 163 16.06 -2.33 -6.03
C ASN A 163 16.49 -1.19 -5.09
N GLN A 164 15.53 -0.40 -4.54
CA GLN A 164 15.85 0.64 -3.56
C GLN A 164 16.19 0.07 -2.18
N ILE A 165 15.51 -1.00 -1.75
CA ILE A 165 15.82 -1.72 -0.51
C ILE A 165 17.26 -2.26 -0.56
N ASP A 166 17.67 -2.82 -1.70
CA ASP A 166 19.03 -3.34 -1.89
C ASP A 166 20.12 -2.27 -1.71
N LYS A 167 19.82 -1.05 -2.14
CA LYS A 167 20.71 0.11 -2.03
C LYS A 167 20.58 0.90 -0.72
N ALA A 168 19.74 0.46 0.22
CA ALA A 168 19.49 1.21 1.45
C ALA A 168 20.76 1.36 2.30
N ILE A 169 20.95 2.58 2.83
CA ILE A 169 22.13 2.98 3.59
C ILE A 169 21.76 3.45 5.00
N SER A 170 22.70 3.36 5.95
CA SER A 170 22.58 3.95 7.27
C SER A 170 23.04 5.40 7.24
N LEU A 171 22.24 6.29 7.83
CA LEU A 171 22.60 7.70 8.05
C LEU A 171 22.84 8.00 9.53
N GLY A 172 23.36 7.01 10.30
CA GLY A 172 23.65 7.19 11.72
C GLY A 172 22.45 7.06 12.65
N SER A 173 21.29 6.63 12.15
CA SER A 173 20.10 6.31 12.96
C SER A 173 19.85 4.81 13.00
N LYS A 174 18.89 4.38 13.83
CA LYS A 174 18.44 2.98 13.87
C LYS A 174 17.70 2.54 12.57
N TYR A 175 17.39 3.47 11.67
CA TYR A 175 16.70 3.21 10.41
C TYR A 175 17.68 3.26 9.24
N LEU A 176 17.42 2.39 8.25
CA LEU A 176 18.01 2.49 6.92
C LEU A 176 17.12 3.33 6.01
N TYR A 177 17.74 4.06 5.10
CA TYR A 177 17.07 4.95 4.16
C TYR A 177 17.39 4.54 2.74
N MET A 178 16.36 4.54 1.88
CA MET A 178 16.50 4.23 0.47
C MET A 178 16.94 5.48 -0.29
N PRO A 179 18.04 5.42 -1.07
CA PRO A 179 18.40 6.50 -1.98
C PRO A 179 17.43 6.49 -3.17
N LEU A 180 16.63 7.55 -3.34
CA LEU A 180 15.67 7.66 -4.43
C LEU A 180 16.28 8.29 -5.71
N THR A 181 17.59 8.28 -5.84
CA THR A 181 18.29 8.75 -7.05
C THR A 181 18.23 7.68 -8.14
N GLN A 182 17.83 8.09 -9.34
CA GLN A 182 18.13 7.32 -10.56
C GLN A 182 19.64 7.41 -10.81
N GLN A 183 20.30 6.27 -10.92
CA GLN A 183 21.59 6.17 -11.61
C GLN A 183 21.35 5.90 -13.07
#